data_4b12ca60f168f282e5d1cc0288b12e0e
#
_entry.id   4b12ca60f168f282e5d1cc0288b12e0e
#
_cell.length_a   1.000
_cell.length_b   1.000
_cell.length_c   1.000
_cell.angle_alpha   90.00
_cell.angle_beta   90.00
_cell.angle_gamma   90.00
#
_symmetry.space_group_name_H-M   'P 1'
#
loop_
_entity.id
_entity.type
_entity.pdbx_description
1 polymer ?
#
loop_
_entity_poly.entity_id
_entity_poly.type
_entity_poly.pdbx_seq_one_letter_code
_entity_poly.pdbx_strand_id
1 'polypeptide(L)'
;MGTWIFPMENYLDFSNSILPVLIALLVFMVIRKLRPGKPTVISVLFGLLFSICMVFGAQLDQKGSVPFMNPWMWLSILAFAVVMTLMVSGLWSAMAQRLQAQIDMPHLKASRETRGISETQTGRTEGGSSFLLRTGVVIFLLYFVVFLAVYPGFFVYDAQEEYLEVVTRSFTTHHPLFHVLMLGGIVQLVYKLTGSVNLGIAAYTLFQMAALSLIFGYFIWKLGEHGLRKRGQWILTFYLGICFHRFCPLFQSRAWSPP
;
A
#
# COMPACT_ATOMS: atom_id res chain seq x y z
N MET A 1 10.83 -13.04 27.11
CA MET A 1 9.94 -11.90 26.88
C MET A 1 8.87 -12.34 25.90
N GLY A 2 7.65 -12.16 26.26
CA GLY A 2 6.46 -12.84 25.82
C GLY A 2 6.30 -13.19 24.34
N THR A 3 6.36 -14.46 24.07
CA THR A 3 5.81 -15.11 22.89
C THR A 3 4.29 -15.04 22.96
N TRP A 4 3.72 -14.01 22.40
CA TRP A 4 2.29 -13.85 22.38
C TRP A 4 1.71 -14.41 21.09
N ILE A 5 0.93 -15.41 21.26
CA ILE A 5 -0.28 -15.85 20.60
C ILE A 5 -0.17 -17.14 19.79
N PHE A 6 0.90 -17.48 19.09
CA PHE A 6 1.01 -18.80 18.45
C PHE A 6 2.46 -19.31 18.48
N PRO A 7 2.79 -20.34 19.23
CA PRO A 7 4.06 -21.05 19.05
C PRO A 7 4.06 -21.68 17.66
N MET A 8 4.96 -21.23 16.81
CA MET A 8 5.10 -21.68 15.41
C MET A 8 5.50 -23.16 15.29
N GLU A 9 5.73 -23.83 16.39
CA GLU A 9 6.08 -25.26 16.41
C GLU A 9 4.92 -26.21 16.04
N ASN A 10 3.67 -25.72 16.03
CA ASN A 10 2.48 -26.55 15.77
C ASN A 10 1.73 -26.12 14.50
N TYR A 11 2.44 -25.87 13.41
CA TYR A 11 1.82 -25.56 12.12
C TYR A 11 0.86 -26.66 11.64
N LEU A 12 1.10 -27.91 12.04
CA LEU A 12 0.22 -29.06 11.78
C LEU A 12 -1.08 -28.98 12.57
N ASP A 13 -1.06 -28.41 13.77
CA ASP A 13 -2.25 -28.28 14.61
C ASP A 13 -3.21 -27.23 14.13
N PHE A 14 -2.69 -26.16 13.51
CA PHE A 14 -3.54 -25.11 12.91
C PHE A 14 -4.35 -25.65 11.71
N SER A 15 -3.73 -26.46 10.84
CA SER A 15 -4.41 -27.03 9.67
C SER A 15 -5.48 -28.05 10.04
N ASN A 16 -5.34 -28.73 11.19
CA ASN A 16 -6.29 -29.68 11.71
C ASN A 16 -7.31 -29.09 12.68
N SER A 17 -7.21 -27.79 12.98
CA SER A 17 -8.15 -27.08 13.84
C SER A 17 -9.40 -26.66 13.08
N ILE A 18 -10.47 -26.33 13.79
CA ILE A 18 -11.69 -25.74 13.23
C ILE A 18 -11.48 -24.30 12.74
N LEU A 19 -10.38 -23.68 13.13
CA LEU A 19 -10.10 -22.26 12.86
C LEU A 19 -10.01 -21.90 11.37
N PRO A 20 -9.34 -22.68 10.48
CA PRO A 20 -9.37 -22.44 9.04
C PRO A 20 -10.78 -22.43 8.45
N VAL A 21 -11.64 -23.33 8.94
CA VAL A 21 -13.05 -23.40 8.50
C VAL A 21 -13.80 -22.15 8.94
N LEU A 22 -13.61 -21.69 10.17
CA LEU A 22 -14.21 -20.45 10.67
C LEU A 22 -13.72 -19.22 9.91
N ILE A 23 -12.43 -19.16 9.60
CA ILE A 23 -11.87 -18.08 8.78
C ILE A 23 -12.47 -18.11 7.37
N ALA A 24 -12.55 -19.27 6.74
CA ALA A 24 -13.15 -19.42 5.42
C ALA A 24 -14.63 -18.99 5.40
N LEU A 25 -15.40 -19.36 6.42
CA LEU A 25 -16.78 -18.94 6.61
C LEU A 25 -16.87 -17.43 6.83
N LEU A 26 -16.00 -16.83 7.61
CA LEU A 26 -15.94 -15.39 7.83
C LEU A 26 -15.66 -14.66 6.52
N VAL A 27 -14.65 -15.08 5.77
CA VAL A 27 -14.30 -14.52 4.45
C VAL A 27 -15.48 -14.64 3.49
N PHE A 28 -16.12 -15.80 3.43
CA PHE A 28 -17.31 -16.01 2.61
C PHE A 28 -18.46 -15.07 3.01
N MET A 29 -18.74 -14.93 4.30
CA MET A 29 -19.77 -14.01 4.79
C MET A 29 -19.44 -12.55 4.44
N VAL A 30 -18.19 -12.13 4.57
CA VAL A 30 -17.72 -10.79 4.22
C VAL A 30 -17.92 -10.55 2.72
N ILE A 31 -17.47 -11.46 1.86
CA ILE A 31 -17.65 -11.36 0.39
C ILE A 31 -19.14 -11.26 0.04
N ARG A 32 -19.97 -12.13 0.63
CA ARG A 32 -21.42 -12.12 0.40
C ARG A 32 -22.05 -10.78 0.83
N LYS A 33 -21.63 -10.22 1.96
CA LYS A 33 -22.11 -8.93 2.47
C LYS A 33 -21.68 -7.75 1.59
N LEU A 34 -20.47 -7.80 1.04
CA LEU A 34 -19.93 -6.76 0.17
C LEU A 34 -20.60 -6.70 -1.19
N ARG A 35 -21.31 -7.78 -1.62
CA ARG A 35 -21.97 -7.87 -2.93
C ARG A 35 -21.05 -7.42 -4.06
N PRO A 36 -19.97 -8.15 -4.35
CA PRO A 36 -18.99 -7.74 -5.34
C PRO A 36 -19.67 -7.48 -6.68
N GLY A 37 -19.38 -6.32 -7.25
CA GLY A 37 -19.77 -5.98 -8.61
C GLY A 37 -18.93 -6.77 -9.64
N LYS A 38 -19.09 -6.43 -10.92
CA LYS A 38 -18.23 -7.01 -11.97
C LYS A 38 -16.76 -6.70 -11.66
N PRO A 39 -15.88 -7.71 -11.68
CA PRO A 39 -14.46 -7.50 -11.41
C PRO A 39 -13.85 -6.58 -12.47
N THR A 40 -13.10 -5.60 -12.04
CA THR A 40 -12.32 -4.73 -12.93
C THR A 40 -10.98 -5.37 -13.27
N VAL A 41 -10.38 -4.99 -14.39
CA VAL A 41 -9.03 -5.46 -14.77
C VAL A 41 -8.02 -5.20 -13.64
N ILE A 42 -8.12 -4.03 -13.00
CA ILE A 42 -7.25 -3.65 -11.88
C ILE A 42 -7.43 -4.60 -10.69
N SER A 43 -8.66 -4.95 -10.31
CA SER A 43 -8.91 -5.89 -9.20
C SER A 43 -8.41 -7.30 -9.49
N VAL A 44 -8.50 -7.74 -10.74
CA VAL A 44 -7.96 -9.05 -11.17
C VAL A 44 -6.43 -9.05 -11.14
N LEU A 45 -5.79 -8.04 -11.71
CA LEU A 45 -4.33 -7.91 -11.69
C LEU A 45 -3.80 -7.84 -10.26
N PHE A 46 -4.43 -7.04 -9.41
CA PHE A 46 -4.07 -6.95 -8.00
C PHE A 46 -4.20 -8.30 -7.30
N GLY A 47 -5.35 -8.98 -7.46
CA GLY A 47 -5.59 -10.29 -6.87
C GLY A 47 -4.55 -11.34 -7.31
N LEU A 48 -4.19 -11.34 -8.59
CA LEU A 48 -3.18 -12.24 -9.16
C LEU A 48 -1.77 -11.95 -8.60
N LEU A 49 -1.31 -10.71 -8.69
CA LEU A 49 0.01 -10.32 -8.21
C LEU A 49 0.15 -10.58 -6.70
N PHE A 50 -0.85 -10.18 -5.92
CA PHE A 50 -0.84 -10.41 -4.48
C PHE A 50 -0.77 -11.90 -4.15
N SER A 51 -1.56 -12.74 -4.83
CA SER A 51 -1.57 -14.18 -4.60
C SER A 51 -0.25 -14.85 -4.97
N ILE A 52 0.36 -14.45 -6.08
CA ILE A 52 1.69 -14.94 -6.48
C ILE A 52 2.72 -14.58 -5.40
N CYS A 53 2.76 -13.33 -4.96
CA CYS A 53 3.71 -12.90 -3.93
C CYS A 53 3.52 -13.67 -2.61
N MET A 54 2.27 -13.86 -2.17
CA MET A 54 1.98 -14.57 -0.92
C MET A 54 2.34 -16.05 -0.99
N VAL A 55 1.97 -16.74 -2.07
CA VAL A 55 2.25 -18.18 -2.19
C VAL A 55 3.73 -18.43 -2.44
N PHE A 56 4.38 -17.63 -3.27
CA PHE A 56 5.84 -17.76 -3.49
C PHE A 56 6.61 -17.42 -2.22
N GLY A 57 6.23 -16.35 -1.51
CA GLY A 57 6.80 -16.01 -0.22
C GLY A 57 6.72 -17.19 0.75
N ALA A 58 5.54 -17.77 0.93
CA ALA A 58 5.36 -18.94 1.80
C ALA A 58 6.20 -20.16 1.39
N GLN A 59 6.36 -20.43 0.08
CA GLN A 59 7.22 -21.53 -0.38
C GLN A 59 8.70 -21.25 -0.13
N LEU A 60 9.15 -20.01 -0.35
CA LEU A 60 10.53 -19.61 -0.07
C LEU A 60 10.87 -19.75 1.41
N ASP A 61 9.96 -19.33 2.29
CA ASP A 61 10.13 -19.43 3.74
C ASP A 61 10.21 -20.90 4.20
N GLN A 62 9.27 -21.73 3.76
CA GLN A 62 9.16 -23.12 4.21
C GLN A 62 10.20 -24.05 3.59
N LYS A 63 10.61 -23.82 2.33
CA LYS A 63 11.40 -24.76 1.55
C LYS A 63 12.67 -24.16 0.95
N GLY A 64 12.90 -22.85 1.09
CA GLY A 64 14.01 -22.13 0.47
C GLY A 64 13.94 -22.08 -1.05
N SER A 65 12.89 -22.60 -1.69
CA SER A 65 12.75 -22.67 -3.14
C SER A 65 11.28 -22.71 -3.57
N VAL A 66 10.99 -22.21 -4.77
CA VAL A 66 9.64 -22.24 -5.36
C VAL A 66 9.49 -23.48 -6.25
N PRO A 67 8.61 -24.42 -5.93
CA PRO A 67 8.39 -25.62 -6.71
C PRO A 67 7.48 -25.36 -7.92
N PHE A 68 8.01 -24.74 -9.00
CA PHE A 68 7.24 -24.34 -10.18
C PHE A 68 6.48 -25.50 -10.86
N MET A 69 6.96 -26.74 -10.72
CA MET A 69 6.33 -27.93 -11.28
C MET A 69 5.17 -28.48 -10.43
N ASN A 70 4.89 -27.88 -9.28
CA ASN A 70 3.80 -28.37 -8.40
C ASN A 70 2.44 -27.75 -8.82
N PRO A 71 1.51 -28.56 -9.35
CA PRO A 71 0.21 -28.05 -9.79
C PRO A 71 -0.65 -27.51 -8.64
N TRP A 72 -0.48 -28.05 -7.42
CA TRP A 72 -1.20 -27.59 -6.22
C TRP A 72 -0.83 -26.16 -5.82
N MET A 73 0.42 -25.77 -6.07
CA MET A 73 0.86 -24.40 -5.85
C MET A 73 0.10 -23.41 -6.77
N TRP A 74 -0.01 -23.74 -8.06
CA TRP A 74 -0.74 -22.91 -9.02
C TRP A 74 -2.23 -22.86 -8.73
N LEU A 75 -2.82 -24.01 -8.29
CA LEU A 75 -4.21 -24.04 -7.87
C LEU A 75 -4.45 -23.12 -6.65
N SER A 76 -3.55 -23.13 -5.70
CA SER A 76 -3.60 -22.25 -4.52
C SER A 76 -3.52 -20.77 -4.92
N ILE A 77 -2.64 -20.42 -5.86
CA ILE A 77 -2.53 -19.05 -6.40
C ILE A 77 -3.86 -18.64 -7.04
N LEU A 78 -4.44 -19.48 -7.89
CA LEU A 78 -5.72 -19.18 -8.54
C LEU A 78 -6.85 -19.01 -7.54
N ALA A 79 -6.99 -19.94 -6.60
CA ALA A 79 -8.02 -19.87 -5.56
C ALA A 79 -7.91 -18.58 -4.73
N PHE A 80 -6.69 -18.25 -4.31
CA PHE A 80 -6.44 -17.04 -3.52
C PHE A 80 -6.63 -15.77 -4.34
N ALA A 81 -6.25 -15.78 -5.63
CA ALA A 81 -6.49 -14.67 -6.56
C ALA A 81 -7.98 -14.38 -6.76
N VAL A 82 -8.81 -15.42 -6.87
CA VAL A 82 -10.28 -15.26 -6.97
C VAL A 82 -10.82 -14.60 -5.70
N VAL A 83 -10.45 -15.09 -4.52
CA VAL A 83 -10.88 -14.53 -3.23
C VAL A 83 -10.48 -13.06 -3.12
N MET A 84 -9.23 -12.72 -3.42
CA MET A 84 -8.73 -11.35 -3.34
C MET A 84 -9.39 -10.43 -4.35
N THR A 85 -9.61 -10.91 -5.58
CA THR A 85 -10.34 -10.16 -6.61
C THR A 85 -11.78 -9.84 -6.17
N LEU A 86 -12.49 -10.82 -5.60
CA LEU A 86 -13.84 -10.62 -5.09
C LEU A 86 -13.88 -9.67 -3.90
N MET A 87 -12.91 -9.75 -2.99
CA MET A 87 -12.81 -8.82 -1.86
C MET A 87 -12.55 -7.39 -2.33
N VAL A 88 -11.59 -7.17 -3.23
CA VAL A 88 -11.25 -5.83 -3.75
C VAL A 88 -12.42 -5.25 -4.54
N SER A 89 -13.04 -6.05 -5.42
CA SER A 89 -14.22 -5.59 -6.20
C SER A 89 -15.43 -5.30 -5.30
N GLY A 90 -15.61 -6.10 -4.24
CA GLY A 90 -16.67 -5.88 -3.24
C GLY A 90 -16.47 -4.62 -2.42
N LEU A 91 -15.26 -4.39 -1.93
CA LEU A 91 -14.89 -3.15 -1.22
C LEU A 91 -15.09 -1.93 -2.11
N TRP A 92 -14.63 -2.01 -3.36
CA TRP A 92 -14.82 -0.93 -4.34
C TRP A 92 -16.30 -0.62 -4.57
N SER A 93 -17.13 -1.66 -4.79
CA SER A 93 -18.56 -1.51 -4.96
C SER A 93 -19.25 -0.89 -3.75
N ALA A 94 -18.89 -1.33 -2.54
CA ALA A 94 -19.43 -0.80 -1.30
C ALA A 94 -19.05 0.67 -1.07
N MET A 95 -17.80 1.04 -1.38
CA MET A 95 -17.35 2.44 -1.35
C MET A 95 -18.08 3.30 -2.38
N ALA A 96 -18.19 2.83 -3.62
CA ALA A 96 -18.89 3.55 -4.69
C ALA A 96 -20.37 3.78 -4.35
N GLN A 97 -21.06 2.77 -3.81
CA GLN A 97 -22.45 2.90 -3.38
C GLN A 97 -22.64 3.91 -2.24
N ARG A 98 -21.75 3.89 -1.23
CA ARG A 98 -21.79 4.86 -0.14
C ARG A 98 -21.55 6.29 -0.63
N LEU A 99 -20.60 6.46 -1.54
CA LEU A 99 -20.31 7.76 -2.12
C LEU A 99 -21.48 8.27 -2.96
N GLN A 100 -22.09 7.40 -3.76
CA GLN A 100 -23.28 7.74 -4.55
C GLN A 100 -24.46 8.12 -3.66
N ALA A 101 -24.70 7.39 -2.58
CA ALA A 101 -25.76 7.71 -1.63
C ALA A 101 -25.56 9.08 -0.96
N GLN A 102 -24.33 9.49 -0.71
CA GLN A 102 -24.01 10.83 -0.20
C GLN A 102 -24.26 11.94 -1.24
N ILE A 103 -23.98 11.66 -2.52
CA ILE A 103 -24.19 12.61 -3.63
C ILE A 103 -25.68 12.79 -3.90
N ASP A 104 -26.49 11.75 -3.72
CA ASP A 104 -27.93 11.75 -3.98
C ASP A 104 -28.77 12.34 -2.86
N MET A 105 -28.17 12.83 -1.77
CA MET A 105 -28.90 13.54 -0.71
C MET A 105 -29.61 14.81 -1.27
N PRO A 106 -30.90 15.04 -0.94
CA PRO A 106 -31.73 16.10 -1.55
C PRO A 106 -31.12 17.51 -1.47
N HIS A 107 -30.50 17.85 -0.33
CA HIS A 107 -29.85 19.15 -0.14
C HIS A 107 -28.56 19.32 -0.96
N LEU A 108 -27.88 18.26 -1.35
CA LEU A 108 -26.73 18.31 -2.26
C LEU A 108 -27.18 18.38 -3.73
N LYS A 109 -28.30 17.72 -4.09
CA LYS A 109 -28.92 17.86 -5.42
C LYS A 109 -29.42 19.28 -5.65
N ALA A 110 -30.18 19.86 -4.73
CA ALA A 110 -30.65 21.24 -4.82
C ALA A 110 -29.51 22.26 -4.93
N SER A 111 -28.42 22.07 -4.20
CA SER A 111 -27.22 22.91 -4.26
C SER A 111 -26.43 22.75 -5.59
N ARG A 112 -26.58 21.60 -6.25
CA ARG A 112 -25.94 21.30 -7.55
C ARG A 112 -26.78 21.82 -8.71
N GLU A 113 -28.10 21.73 -8.62
CA GLU A 113 -29.02 22.29 -9.64
C GLU A 113 -28.99 23.83 -9.64
N THR A 114 -28.95 24.48 -8.48
CA THR A 114 -28.76 25.92 -8.39
C THR A 114 -27.38 26.38 -8.91
N ARG A 115 -26.37 25.53 -8.90
CA ARG A 115 -25.04 25.80 -9.45
C ARG A 115 -24.90 25.45 -10.93
N GLY A 116 -25.70 24.50 -11.42
CA GLY A 116 -25.68 24.02 -12.80
C GLY A 116 -26.20 25.03 -13.83
N ILE A 117 -26.88 26.10 -13.37
CA ILE A 117 -27.35 27.16 -14.26
C ILE A 117 -26.24 28.18 -14.57
N SER A 118 -25.13 28.19 -13.80
CA SER A 118 -24.02 29.15 -13.98
C SER A 118 -22.71 28.55 -14.50
N GLU A 119 -22.57 27.22 -14.59
CA GLU A 119 -21.35 26.57 -15.07
C GLU A 119 -21.62 25.70 -16.30
N THR A 120 -22.11 26.34 -17.38
CA THR A 120 -22.07 25.75 -18.72
C THR A 120 -20.61 25.66 -19.17
N GLN A 121 -20.07 24.46 -19.14
CA GLN A 121 -19.04 23.97 -20.06
C GLN A 121 -17.83 24.89 -20.35
N THR A 122 -16.98 25.14 -19.39
CA THR A 122 -15.58 25.49 -19.70
C THR A 122 -14.67 24.92 -18.62
N GLY A 123 -14.26 23.69 -18.75
CA GLY A 123 -13.35 23.06 -17.77
C GLY A 123 -13.07 21.59 -18.01
N ARG A 124 -13.04 21.19 -19.30
CA ARG A 124 -12.62 19.83 -19.65
C ARG A 124 -11.11 19.72 -19.49
N THR A 125 -10.72 19.01 -18.44
CA THR A 125 -9.55 18.12 -18.35
C THR A 125 -8.12 18.61 -18.59
N GLU A 126 -7.81 19.89 -18.76
CA GLU A 126 -6.40 20.31 -18.83
C GLU A 126 -5.76 20.54 -17.44
N GLY A 127 -6.54 20.61 -16.37
CA GLY A 127 -6.06 20.88 -15.01
C GLY A 127 -5.79 19.66 -14.12
N GLY A 128 -6.21 18.45 -14.52
CA GLY A 128 -6.19 17.29 -13.64
C GLY A 128 -4.77 16.79 -13.33
N SER A 129 -3.97 16.56 -14.34
CA SER A 129 -2.58 16.10 -14.18
C SER A 129 -1.70 17.19 -13.55
N SER A 130 -1.92 18.44 -13.89
CA SER A 130 -1.23 19.60 -13.30
C SER A 130 -1.55 19.77 -11.81
N PHE A 131 -2.82 19.57 -11.41
CA PHE A 131 -3.21 19.64 -10.01
C PHE A 131 -2.63 18.46 -9.21
N LEU A 132 -2.67 17.24 -9.74
CA LEU A 132 -2.06 16.04 -9.15
C LEU A 132 -0.58 16.28 -8.90
N LEU A 133 0.14 16.76 -9.93
CA LEU A 133 1.58 16.98 -9.82
C LEU A 133 1.89 18.08 -8.79
N ARG A 134 1.17 19.21 -8.79
CA ARG A 134 1.34 20.27 -7.78
C ARG A 134 1.11 19.78 -6.37
N THR A 135 0.04 19.01 -6.14
CA THR A 135 -0.29 18.43 -4.83
C THR A 135 0.79 17.43 -4.39
N GLY A 136 1.23 16.55 -5.30
CA GLY A 136 2.32 15.62 -5.04
C GLY A 136 3.63 16.34 -4.69
N VAL A 137 4.00 17.38 -5.45
CA VAL A 137 5.19 18.18 -5.16
C VAL A 137 5.12 18.87 -3.79
N VAL A 138 3.96 19.43 -3.42
CA VAL A 138 3.80 20.06 -2.10
C VAL A 138 3.98 19.02 -0.98
N ILE A 139 3.36 17.84 -1.10
CA ILE A 139 3.53 16.76 -0.11
C ILE A 139 4.99 16.31 -0.06
N PHE A 140 5.63 16.12 -1.21
CA PHE A 140 7.02 15.74 -1.29
C PHE A 140 7.94 16.76 -0.60
N LEU A 141 7.73 18.04 -0.83
CA LEU A 141 8.52 19.10 -0.18
C LEU A 141 8.34 19.13 1.33
N LEU A 142 7.12 18.88 1.82
CA LEU A 142 6.88 18.75 3.26
C LEU A 142 7.62 17.54 3.85
N TYR A 143 7.62 16.40 3.16
CA TYR A 143 8.40 15.22 3.57
C TYR A 143 9.90 15.47 3.47
N PHE A 144 10.35 16.23 2.47
CA PHE A 144 11.75 16.53 2.26
C PHE A 144 12.37 17.35 3.42
N VAL A 145 11.59 18.27 4.01
CA VAL A 145 12.03 18.97 5.24
C VAL A 145 12.29 17.98 6.38
N VAL A 146 11.42 16.99 6.55
CA VAL A 146 11.60 15.94 7.55
C VAL A 146 12.81 15.07 7.22
N PHE A 147 12.96 14.70 5.94
CA PHE A 147 14.11 13.92 5.47
C PHE A 147 15.44 14.59 5.79
N LEU A 148 15.56 15.92 5.61
CA LEU A 148 16.76 16.65 5.96
C LEU A 148 17.09 16.57 7.46
N ALA A 149 16.08 16.49 8.32
CA ALA A 149 16.28 16.37 9.76
C ALA A 149 16.70 14.95 10.19
N VAL A 150 16.35 13.91 9.39
CA VAL A 150 16.62 12.50 9.72
C VAL A 150 17.53 11.80 8.72
N TYR A 151 18.29 12.57 7.95
CA TYR A 151 19.22 12.03 6.95
C TYR A 151 20.15 10.95 7.53
N PRO A 152 20.37 9.83 6.84
CA PRO A 152 19.95 9.46 5.48
C PRO A 152 18.55 8.83 5.40
N GLY A 153 17.81 8.76 6.46
CA GLY A 153 16.50 8.13 6.62
C GLY A 153 16.48 7.20 7.82
N PHE A 154 15.30 6.64 8.10
CA PHE A 154 15.16 5.62 9.15
C PHE A 154 15.55 4.25 8.61
N PHE A 155 16.68 3.74 9.07
CA PHE A 155 17.16 2.41 8.73
C PHE A 155 17.33 1.60 10.02
N VAL A 156 16.20 1.24 10.64
CA VAL A 156 16.14 0.58 11.94
C VAL A 156 15.22 -0.64 11.88
N TYR A 157 15.43 -1.58 12.80
CA TYR A 157 14.63 -2.80 12.91
C TYR A 157 14.55 -3.58 11.60
N ASP A 158 13.35 -3.74 11.07
CA ASP A 158 13.03 -4.54 9.90
C ASP A 158 13.85 -4.15 8.66
N ALA A 159 14.13 -2.87 8.45
CA ALA A 159 14.90 -2.41 7.30
C ALA A 159 16.34 -2.98 7.25
N GLN A 160 16.95 -3.22 8.40
CA GLN A 160 18.28 -3.85 8.49
C GLN A 160 18.19 -5.35 8.14
N GLU A 161 17.18 -6.03 8.66
CA GLU A 161 16.94 -7.45 8.37
C GLU A 161 16.59 -7.65 6.90
N GLU A 162 15.69 -6.83 6.35
CA GLU A 162 15.35 -6.83 4.93
C GLU A 162 16.57 -6.62 4.02
N TYR A 163 17.45 -5.70 4.39
CA TYR A 163 18.68 -5.47 3.63
C TYR A 163 19.61 -6.69 3.71
N LEU A 164 19.76 -7.30 4.88
CA LEU A 164 20.53 -8.53 5.07
C LEU A 164 19.97 -9.68 4.26
N GLU A 165 18.65 -9.86 4.18
CA GLU A 165 18.02 -10.88 3.33
C GLU A 165 18.46 -10.77 1.86
N VAL A 166 18.56 -9.54 1.35
CA VAL A 166 19.01 -9.29 -0.03
C VAL A 166 20.51 -9.56 -0.20
N VAL A 167 21.33 -9.12 0.76
CA VAL A 167 22.80 -9.31 0.70
C VAL A 167 23.17 -10.78 0.81
N THR A 168 22.53 -11.51 1.74
CA THR A 168 22.80 -12.93 1.98
C THR A 168 22.03 -13.85 1.04
N ARG A 169 21.05 -13.31 0.29
CA ARG A 169 20.10 -14.05 -0.55
C ARG A 169 19.27 -15.07 0.25
N SER A 170 19.05 -14.78 1.51
CA SER A 170 18.27 -15.61 2.45
C SER A 170 16.96 -14.90 2.73
N PHE A 171 15.93 -15.16 1.90
CA PHE A 171 14.62 -14.52 2.01
C PHE A 171 13.73 -15.27 2.98
N THR A 172 12.99 -14.53 3.81
CA THR A 172 11.99 -15.04 4.73
C THR A 172 10.60 -14.52 4.36
N THR A 173 9.54 -15.11 4.91
CA THR A 173 8.17 -14.58 4.76
C THR A 173 7.83 -13.51 5.78
N HIS A 174 8.76 -13.21 6.68
CA HIS A 174 8.54 -12.20 7.70
C HIS A 174 8.29 -10.82 7.09
N HIS A 175 8.97 -10.53 5.98
CA HIS A 175 8.83 -9.28 5.24
C HIS A 175 8.24 -9.51 3.83
N PRO A 176 7.43 -8.57 3.30
CA PRO A 176 6.92 -8.68 1.93
C PRO A 176 8.06 -8.68 0.91
N LEU A 177 8.24 -9.77 0.18
CA LEU A 177 9.35 -9.97 -0.76
C LEU A 177 9.56 -8.79 -1.72
N PHE A 178 8.46 -8.21 -2.23
CA PHE A 178 8.56 -7.03 -3.11
C PHE A 178 9.22 -5.84 -2.42
N HIS A 179 8.88 -5.60 -1.15
CA HIS A 179 9.45 -4.51 -0.36
C HIS A 179 10.94 -4.75 -0.10
N VAL A 180 11.30 -5.97 0.30
CA VAL A 180 12.69 -6.41 0.53
C VAL A 180 13.55 -6.21 -0.72
N LEU A 181 13.06 -6.70 -1.88
CA LEU A 181 13.78 -6.56 -3.14
C LEU A 181 13.91 -5.10 -3.59
N MET A 182 12.89 -4.29 -3.36
CA MET A 182 12.91 -2.88 -3.71
C MET A 182 13.90 -2.10 -2.83
N LEU A 183 13.85 -2.32 -1.52
CA LEU A 183 14.78 -1.70 -0.57
C LEU A 183 16.22 -2.11 -0.87
N GLY A 184 16.48 -3.40 -0.83
CA GLY A 184 17.83 -3.93 -1.02
C GLY A 184 18.36 -3.66 -2.43
N GLY A 185 17.50 -3.71 -3.46
CA GLY A 185 17.87 -3.41 -4.84
C GLY A 185 18.32 -1.96 -5.01
N ILE A 186 17.58 -0.99 -4.48
CA ILE A 186 17.96 0.44 -4.56
C ILE A 186 19.23 0.69 -3.75
N VAL A 187 19.30 0.19 -2.50
CA VAL A 187 20.48 0.40 -1.64
C VAL A 187 21.73 -0.20 -2.26
N GLN A 188 21.67 -1.44 -2.76
CA GLN A 188 22.82 -2.09 -3.41
C GLN A 188 23.22 -1.42 -4.72
N LEU A 189 22.25 -0.99 -5.54
CA LEU A 189 22.53 -0.29 -6.79
C LEU A 189 23.32 0.99 -6.52
N VAL A 190 22.85 1.81 -5.58
CA VAL A 190 23.52 3.07 -5.23
C VAL A 190 24.85 2.80 -4.54
N TYR A 191 24.94 1.79 -3.69
CA TYR A 191 26.22 1.38 -3.09
C TYR A 191 27.28 0.99 -4.14
N LYS A 192 26.89 0.21 -5.15
CA LYS A 192 27.79 -0.15 -6.25
C LYS A 192 28.30 1.05 -7.06
N LEU A 193 27.48 2.10 -7.16
CA LEU A 193 27.82 3.31 -7.91
C LEU A 193 28.64 4.31 -7.09
N THR A 194 28.41 4.39 -5.78
CA THR A 194 28.95 5.45 -4.94
C THR A 194 29.88 4.98 -3.83
N GLY A 195 29.87 3.69 -3.51
CA GLY A 195 30.57 3.11 -2.36
C GLY A 195 29.97 3.47 -1.00
N SER A 196 28.80 4.12 -0.96
CA SER A 196 28.20 4.61 0.27
C SER A 196 26.81 3.99 0.53
N VAL A 197 26.69 3.21 1.62
CA VAL A 197 25.42 2.66 2.09
C VAL A 197 24.45 3.78 2.50
N ASN A 198 24.95 4.85 3.13
CA ASN A 198 24.12 5.97 3.53
C ASN A 198 23.44 6.66 2.34
N LEU A 199 24.13 6.81 1.21
CA LEU A 199 23.51 7.32 -0.01
C LEU A 199 22.48 6.35 -0.59
N GLY A 200 22.69 5.04 -0.43
CA GLY A 200 21.71 4.02 -0.80
C GLY A 200 20.43 4.14 0.01
N ILE A 201 20.54 4.28 1.33
CA ILE A 201 19.42 4.50 2.24
C ILE A 201 18.68 5.79 1.90
N ALA A 202 19.43 6.88 1.67
CA ALA A 202 18.86 8.17 1.28
C ALA A 202 18.08 8.08 -0.03
N ALA A 203 18.62 7.40 -1.04
CA ALA A 203 17.96 7.20 -2.32
C ALA A 203 16.66 6.39 -2.19
N TYR A 204 16.69 5.33 -1.38
CA TYR A 204 15.48 4.55 -1.09
C TYR A 204 14.42 5.38 -0.37
N THR A 205 14.81 6.16 0.64
CA THR A 205 13.91 7.05 1.39
C THR A 205 13.28 8.08 0.44
N LEU A 206 14.06 8.72 -0.42
CA LEU A 206 13.57 9.68 -1.41
C LEU A 206 12.61 9.02 -2.41
N PHE A 207 12.90 7.80 -2.85
CA PHE A 207 12.01 7.03 -3.70
C PHE A 207 10.65 6.76 -3.02
N GLN A 208 10.66 6.29 -1.77
CA GLN A 208 9.43 6.09 -1.00
C GLN A 208 8.62 7.39 -0.84
N MET A 209 9.28 8.49 -0.51
CA MET A 209 8.63 9.80 -0.37
C MET A 209 8.00 10.25 -1.68
N ALA A 210 8.68 10.08 -2.81
CA ALA A 210 8.15 10.40 -4.13
C ALA A 210 6.92 9.54 -4.48
N ALA A 211 7.01 8.22 -4.27
CA ALA A 211 5.91 7.31 -4.51
C ALA A 211 4.67 7.65 -3.67
N LEU A 212 4.84 7.84 -2.36
CA LEU A 212 3.75 8.21 -1.45
C LEU A 212 3.14 9.56 -1.81
N SER A 213 3.96 10.55 -2.16
CA SER A 213 3.49 11.88 -2.56
C SER A 213 2.63 11.83 -3.81
N LEU A 214 2.99 11.01 -4.79
CA LEU A 214 2.20 10.81 -6.01
C LEU A 214 0.90 10.07 -5.71
N ILE A 215 0.93 9.04 -4.87
CA ILE A 215 -0.27 8.28 -4.46
C ILE A 215 -1.26 9.20 -3.73
N PHE A 216 -0.80 10.00 -2.77
CA PHE A 216 -1.64 10.94 -2.07
C PHE A 216 -2.14 12.07 -2.97
N GLY A 217 -1.30 12.58 -3.87
CA GLY A 217 -1.70 13.55 -4.87
C GLY A 217 -2.82 13.02 -5.77
N TYR A 218 -2.70 11.77 -6.23
CA TYR A 218 -3.73 11.09 -7.01
C TYR A 218 -5.02 10.91 -6.21
N PHE A 219 -4.91 10.49 -4.97
CA PHE A 219 -6.07 10.32 -4.08
C PHE A 219 -6.84 11.63 -3.87
N ILE A 220 -6.12 12.73 -3.58
CA ILE A 220 -6.73 14.05 -3.38
C ILE A 220 -7.37 14.57 -4.67
N TRP A 221 -6.73 14.36 -5.82
CA TRP A 221 -7.29 14.70 -7.12
C TRP A 221 -8.59 13.94 -7.37
N LYS A 222 -8.61 12.63 -7.13
CA LYS A 222 -9.82 11.80 -7.26
C LYS A 222 -10.95 12.25 -6.34
N LEU A 223 -10.65 12.59 -5.08
CA LEU A 223 -11.65 13.17 -4.17
C LEU A 223 -12.22 14.49 -4.72
N GLY A 224 -11.40 15.28 -5.42
CA GLY A 224 -11.85 16.49 -6.10
C GLY A 224 -12.86 16.20 -7.22
N GLU A 225 -12.63 15.16 -8.02
CA GLU A 225 -13.58 14.72 -9.06
C GLU A 225 -14.92 14.27 -8.43
N HIS A 226 -14.87 13.73 -7.22
CA HIS A 226 -16.06 13.31 -6.47
C HIS A 226 -16.69 14.42 -5.61
N GLY A 227 -16.31 15.69 -5.82
CA GLY A 227 -17.00 16.85 -5.23
C GLY A 227 -16.31 17.46 -4.02
N LEU A 228 -15.11 17.03 -3.66
CA LEU A 228 -14.35 17.72 -2.62
C LEU A 228 -13.94 19.12 -3.11
N ARG A 229 -14.34 20.16 -2.36
CA ARG A 229 -14.01 21.57 -2.70
C ARG A 229 -12.50 21.78 -2.70
N LYS A 230 -12.00 22.69 -3.54
CA LYS A 230 -10.56 23.05 -3.64
C LYS A 230 -9.93 23.37 -2.27
N ARG A 231 -10.67 24.07 -1.38
CA ARG A 231 -10.20 24.32 0.00
C ARG A 231 -9.99 23.03 0.79
N GLY A 232 -10.91 22.07 0.69
CA GLY A 232 -10.79 20.75 1.34
C GLY A 232 -9.62 19.94 0.78
N GLN A 233 -9.37 20.01 -0.53
CA GLN A 233 -8.21 19.35 -1.16
C GLN A 233 -6.89 19.89 -0.59
N TRP A 234 -6.75 21.23 -0.46
CA TRP A 234 -5.57 21.85 0.13
C TRP A 234 -5.41 21.53 1.62
N ILE A 235 -6.50 21.55 2.39
CA ILE A 235 -6.46 21.15 3.81
C ILE A 235 -5.97 19.71 3.92
N LEU A 236 -6.47 18.79 3.09
CA LEU A 236 -6.06 17.40 3.08
C LEU A 236 -4.60 17.23 2.64
N THR A 237 -4.15 18.04 1.67
CA THR A 237 -2.74 18.06 1.20
C THR A 237 -1.79 18.40 2.36
N PHE A 238 -2.06 19.49 3.07
CA PHE A 238 -1.25 19.87 4.23
C PHE A 238 -1.38 18.89 5.38
N TYR A 239 -2.57 18.38 5.63
CA TYR A 239 -2.79 17.38 6.67
C TYR A 239 -1.96 16.11 6.42
N LEU A 240 -2.00 15.54 5.22
CA LEU A 240 -1.23 14.35 4.88
C LEU A 240 0.29 14.62 4.85
N GLY A 241 0.70 15.82 4.41
CA GLY A 241 2.10 16.24 4.46
C GLY A 241 2.63 16.41 5.87
N ILE A 242 1.80 16.88 6.81
CA ILE A 242 2.20 17.14 8.20
C ILE A 242 1.99 15.91 9.11
N CYS A 243 0.96 15.09 8.86
CA CYS A 243 0.69 13.91 9.69
C CYS A 243 1.85 12.91 9.67
N PHE A 244 2.56 12.78 8.56
CA PHE A 244 3.78 11.97 8.50
C PHE A 244 4.85 12.47 9.50
N HIS A 245 4.85 13.76 9.80
CA HIS A 245 5.76 14.36 10.78
C HIS A 245 5.45 13.92 12.23
N ARG A 246 4.19 13.62 12.56
CA ARG A 246 3.82 13.21 13.93
C ARG A 246 4.19 11.75 14.25
N PHE A 247 4.31 10.90 13.25
CA PHE A 247 4.78 9.53 13.42
C PHE A 247 6.31 9.41 13.57
N CYS A 248 7.05 10.40 13.10
CA CYS A 248 8.51 10.42 13.09
C CYS A 248 9.17 10.48 14.49
N PRO A 249 8.72 11.28 15.48
CA PRO A 249 9.41 11.39 16.77
C PRO A 249 9.32 10.16 17.67
N LEU A 250 8.33 9.30 17.48
CA LEU A 250 8.17 8.08 18.29
C LEU A 250 9.24 7.02 17.97
N PHE A 251 9.91 7.11 16.81
CA PHE A 251 10.95 6.18 16.36
C PHE A 251 12.38 6.68 16.52
N GLN A 252 12.57 7.90 17.01
CA GLN A 252 13.89 8.58 17.04
C GLN A 252 14.84 8.11 18.16
N SER A 253 14.50 7.10 18.96
CA SER A 253 15.25 6.80 20.19
C SER A 253 16.49 5.91 20.01
N ARG A 254 16.84 5.42 18.82
CA ARG A 254 18.11 4.67 18.60
C ARG A 254 18.67 4.91 17.20
N ALA A 255 19.59 5.84 17.10
CA ALA A 255 20.43 5.94 15.91
C ALA A 255 21.32 4.69 15.78
N TRP A 256 21.32 4.09 14.60
CA TRP A 256 22.23 3.02 14.24
C TRP A 256 23.65 3.58 14.11
N SER A 257 24.61 3.04 14.88
CA SER A 257 26.04 3.21 14.64
C SER A 257 26.53 1.96 13.90
N PRO A 258 27.08 2.10 12.69
CA PRO A 258 27.64 0.96 11.96
C PRO A 258 28.83 0.35 12.73
N PRO A 259 29.04 -0.97 12.67
CA PRO A 259 30.19 -1.64 13.23
C PRO A 259 31.50 -1.19 12.58
#